data_ec4ba291b12556131aceb6809c7da869
#
_entry.id   ec4ba291b12556131aceb6809c7da869
#
_cell.length_a   1.000
_cell.length_b   1.000
_cell.length_c   1.000
_cell.angle_alpha   90.00
_cell.angle_beta   90.00
_cell.angle_gamma   90.00
#
_symmetry.space_group_name_H-M   'P 1'
#
loop_
_entity.id
_entity.type
_entity.pdbx_description
1 polymer ?
#
loop_
_entity_poly.entity_id
_entity_poly.type
_entity_poly.pdbx_seq_one_letter_code
_entity_poly.pdbx_strand_id
1 'polypeptide(L)'
;MTALDENGGFWTLTPETSTNQTPQWNLLLPSSSPSSSSQLPPARSYHSTTTDGTSQIFIHAGCAANGRLRDLWAFDVEAKIWKELPSAPGPARGGTSLCFAGGKVWRFGGFDGEKEIGGFVDCFDVGSGEWEESVEFVADGKEGPGARSVAGFVPVVIGGGKLVLVAVFGEADPSSLGHEGAGKMLGDVWAFDVGEKKWMRVDESSQGGSGRPAARGWFGAAAVGQGRLAVVGGLGEDNERLGDAWVLEF
;
A
#
# COMPACT_ATOMS: atom_id res chain seq x y z
N MET A 1 -19.12 6.56 7.61
CA MET A 1 -18.85 5.79 6.37
C MET A 1 -19.11 4.33 6.68
N THR A 2 -19.94 3.65 5.88
CA THR A 2 -20.26 2.23 6.11
C THR A 2 -19.17 1.40 5.43
N ALA A 3 -18.49 0.54 6.17
CA ALA A 3 -17.54 -0.40 5.58
C ALA A 3 -18.29 -1.36 4.66
N LEU A 4 -17.75 -1.62 3.48
CA LEU A 4 -18.26 -2.64 2.58
C LEU A 4 -17.87 -4.01 3.12
N ASP A 5 -18.82 -4.93 3.15
CA ASP A 5 -18.62 -6.30 3.57
C ASP A 5 -19.09 -7.23 2.44
N GLU A 6 -18.15 -7.85 1.78
CA GLU A 6 -18.38 -8.87 0.75
C GLU A 6 -18.24 -10.30 1.34
N ASN A 7 -18.58 -10.47 2.63
CA ASN A 7 -18.44 -11.74 3.34
C ASN A 7 -17.01 -12.31 3.25
N GLY A 8 -16.02 -11.42 3.30
CA GLY A 8 -14.60 -11.78 3.18
C GLY A 8 -14.17 -12.21 1.77
N GLY A 9 -14.96 -11.92 0.75
CA GLY A 9 -14.68 -12.28 -0.64
C GLY A 9 -13.94 -11.20 -1.42
N PHE A 10 -13.49 -11.59 -2.62
CA PHE A 10 -12.85 -10.71 -3.59
C PHE A 10 -13.58 -10.74 -4.92
N TRP A 11 -13.68 -9.58 -5.56
CA TRP A 11 -14.04 -9.52 -6.97
C TRP A 11 -12.80 -9.74 -7.83
N THR A 12 -12.85 -10.73 -8.70
CA THR A 12 -11.80 -11.05 -9.65
C THR A 12 -12.24 -10.71 -11.07
N LEU A 13 -11.35 -10.09 -11.84
CA LEU A 13 -11.56 -9.84 -13.25
C LEU A 13 -10.70 -10.83 -14.04
N THR A 14 -11.34 -11.66 -14.85
CA THR A 14 -10.64 -12.44 -15.87
C THR A 14 -10.47 -11.57 -17.10
N PRO A 15 -9.23 -11.15 -17.45
CA PRO A 15 -9.00 -10.32 -18.62
C PRO A 15 -9.31 -11.09 -19.90
N GLU A 16 -9.57 -10.35 -20.98
CA GLU A 16 -9.70 -10.93 -22.31
C GLU A 16 -8.39 -11.61 -22.71
N THR A 17 -8.42 -12.93 -22.85
CA THR A 17 -7.36 -13.66 -23.51
C THR A 17 -7.68 -13.70 -25.02
N SER A 18 -6.67 -13.80 -25.88
CA SER A 18 -6.68 -13.64 -27.34
C SER A 18 -7.74 -14.43 -28.16
N THR A 19 -8.76 -14.96 -27.53
CA THR A 19 -9.81 -15.81 -28.11
C THR A 19 -11.22 -15.33 -27.78
N ASN A 20 -11.61 -14.12 -28.17
CA ASN A 20 -13.01 -13.64 -28.15
C ASN A 20 -13.84 -13.81 -26.86
N GLN A 21 -13.21 -13.86 -25.69
CA GLN A 21 -13.93 -13.87 -24.42
C GLN A 21 -13.98 -12.45 -23.87
N THR A 22 -15.19 -11.95 -23.60
CA THR A 22 -15.37 -10.68 -22.90
C THR A 22 -14.82 -10.78 -21.47
N PRO A 23 -14.15 -9.74 -20.94
CA PRO A 23 -13.73 -9.70 -19.54
C PRO A 23 -14.90 -10.01 -18.60
N GLN A 24 -14.71 -10.88 -17.64
CA GLN A 24 -15.77 -11.28 -16.70
C GLN A 24 -15.37 -11.02 -15.27
N TRP A 25 -16.29 -10.44 -14.51
CA TRP A 25 -16.18 -10.30 -13.08
C TRP A 25 -16.76 -11.52 -12.37
N ASN A 26 -16.00 -12.07 -11.44
CA ASN A 26 -16.42 -13.20 -10.60
C ASN A 26 -16.18 -12.86 -9.13
N LEU A 27 -17.12 -13.22 -8.27
CA LEU A 27 -16.96 -13.12 -6.82
C LEU A 27 -16.31 -14.40 -6.30
N LEU A 28 -15.10 -14.27 -5.77
CA LEU A 28 -14.37 -15.34 -5.10
C LEU A 28 -14.69 -15.29 -3.62
N LEU A 29 -15.51 -16.20 -3.13
CA LEU A 29 -15.88 -16.30 -1.72
C LEU A 29 -14.96 -17.27 -0.97
N PRO A 30 -14.72 -17.03 0.33
CA PRO A 30 -14.05 -17.99 1.19
C PRO A 30 -14.79 -19.33 1.23
N SER A 31 -14.03 -20.42 1.36
CA SER A 31 -14.60 -21.75 1.53
C SER A 31 -15.32 -21.85 2.87
N SER A 32 -16.61 -22.22 2.85
CA SER A 32 -17.36 -22.55 4.04
C SER A 32 -17.02 -23.99 4.45
N SER A 33 -16.05 -24.18 5.34
CA SER A 33 -15.81 -25.49 5.92
C SER A 33 -16.55 -25.61 7.26
N PRO A 34 -17.38 -26.63 7.46
CA PRO A 34 -18.09 -26.83 8.74
C PRO A 34 -17.15 -27.12 9.92
N SER A 35 -15.90 -27.45 9.64
CA SER A 35 -14.91 -27.86 10.65
C SER A 35 -13.90 -26.79 11.02
N SER A 36 -13.88 -25.66 10.33
CA SER A 36 -13.04 -24.53 10.69
C SER A 36 -13.90 -23.35 11.11
N SER A 37 -13.74 -22.90 12.34
CA SER A 37 -14.09 -21.54 12.74
C SER A 37 -13.17 -20.57 12.00
N SER A 38 -13.22 -20.55 10.67
CA SER A 38 -12.44 -19.59 9.89
C SER A 38 -12.96 -18.20 10.22
N GLN A 39 -12.20 -17.52 11.07
CA GLN A 39 -12.46 -16.11 11.33
C GLN A 39 -12.25 -15.39 10.00
N LEU A 40 -13.14 -14.48 9.69
CA LEU A 40 -13.01 -13.57 8.56
C LEU A 40 -12.43 -12.25 9.04
N PRO A 41 -11.67 -11.55 8.20
CA PRO A 41 -11.26 -10.20 8.53
C PRO A 41 -12.50 -9.33 8.79
N PRO A 42 -12.49 -8.47 9.82
CA PRO A 42 -13.58 -7.54 10.06
C PRO A 42 -13.83 -6.63 8.86
N ALA A 43 -15.10 -6.27 8.61
CA ALA A 43 -15.46 -5.28 7.60
C ALA A 43 -14.72 -3.96 7.86
N ARG A 44 -14.11 -3.40 6.82
CA ARG A 44 -13.19 -2.26 6.93
C ARG A 44 -13.14 -1.40 5.68
N SER A 45 -12.78 -0.14 5.86
CA SER A 45 -12.38 0.79 4.80
C SER A 45 -10.93 1.24 5.02
N TYR A 46 -10.31 1.90 4.04
CA TYR A 46 -8.95 2.45 4.14
C TYR A 46 -7.87 1.43 4.53
N HIS A 47 -8.12 0.14 4.26
CA HIS A 47 -7.13 -0.91 4.39
C HIS A 47 -6.16 -0.90 3.20
N SER A 48 -5.04 -1.58 3.37
CA SER A 48 -4.09 -1.81 2.30
C SER A 48 -4.02 -3.29 1.95
N THR A 49 -3.75 -3.57 0.68
CA THR A 49 -3.59 -4.93 0.18
C THR A 49 -2.31 -5.06 -0.61
N THR A 50 -1.73 -6.25 -0.54
CA THR A 50 -0.63 -6.66 -1.42
C THR A 50 -0.74 -8.15 -1.71
N THR A 51 0.07 -8.66 -2.62
CA THR A 51 0.11 -10.09 -2.98
C THR A 51 1.54 -10.55 -3.12
N ASP A 52 1.78 -11.84 -2.85
CA ASP A 52 3.05 -12.50 -3.16
C ASP A 52 3.24 -12.79 -4.67
N GLY A 53 2.22 -12.44 -5.47
CA GLY A 53 2.22 -12.67 -6.92
C GLY A 53 1.96 -14.12 -7.33
N THR A 54 1.68 -15.02 -6.38
CA THR A 54 1.45 -16.44 -6.62
C THR A 54 0.12 -16.93 -6.06
N SER A 55 0.01 -17.05 -4.76
CA SER A 55 -1.13 -17.71 -4.11
C SER A 55 -1.74 -16.94 -2.94
N GLN A 56 -1.07 -15.90 -2.43
CA GLN A 56 -1.55 -15.19 -1.25
C GLN A 56 -1.86 -13.72 -1.52
N ILE A 57 -2.98 -13.27 -0.96
CA ILE A 57 -3.35 -11.86 -0.88
C ILE A 57 -3.31 -11.48 0.61
N PHE A 58 -2.59 -10.40 0.93
CA PHE A 58 -2.50 -9.87 2.28
C PHE A 58 -3.38 -8.63 2.42
N ILE A 59 -4.13 -8.54 3.52
CA ILE A 59 -4.90 -7.36 3.92
C ILE A 59 -4.39 -6.89 5.28
N HIS A 60 -4.19 -5.60 5.42
CA HIS A 60 -3.69 -5.01 6.64
C HIS A 60 -4.41 -3.72 7.00
N ALA A 61 -4.64 -3.54 8.32
CA ALA A 61 -5.06 -2.27 8.91
C ALA A 61 -6.41 -1.76 8.38
N GLY A 62 -6.61 -0.45 8.37
CA GLY A 62 -7.85 0.19 7.94
C GLY A 62 -8.74 0.61 9.09
N CYS A 63 -9.95 1.06 8.76
CA CYS A 63 -10.95 1.56 9.68
C CYS A 63 -12.15 0.60 9.73
N ALA A 64 -12.40 0.01 10.89
CA ALA A 64 -13.60 -0.75 11.19
C ALA A 64 -14.68 0.15 11.81
N ALA A 65 -15.85 -0.41 12.12
CA ALA A 65 -16.94 0.33 12.77
C ALA A 65 -16.51 0.97 14.10
N ASN A 66 -15.62 0.32 14.85
CA ASN A 66 -15.20 0.74 16.19
C ASN A 66 -13.72 1.19 16.26
N GLY A 67 -13.22 1.82 15.21
CA GLY A 67 -11.87 2.39 15.19
C GLY A 67 -10.96 1.77 14.15
N ARG A 68 -9.66 2.06 14.29
CA ARG A 68 -8.64 1.58 13.37
C ARG A 68 -8.10 0.22 13.77
N LEU A 69 -7.58 -0.48 12.77
CA LEU A 69 -7.05 -1.83 12.90
C LEU A 69 -5.53 -1.85 12.73
N ARG A 70 -4.91 -2.89 13.27
CA ARG A 70 -3.47 -3.18 13.07
C ARG A 70 -3.21 -4.65 12.73
N ASP A 71 -4.30 -5.39 12.49
CA ASP A 71 -4.28 -6.80 12.14
C ASP A 71 -3.68 -7.04 10.75
N LEU A 72 -3.17 -8.21 10.54
CA LEU A 72 -2.70 -8.69 9.25
C LEU A 72 -3.40 -10.00 8.94
N TRP A 73 -3.92 -10.14 7.74
CA TRP A 73 -4.60 -11.33 7.26
C TRP A 73 -4.00 -11.78 5.94
N ALA A 74 -3.92 -13.08 5.75
CA ALA A 74 -3.59 -13.70 4.48
C ALA A 74 -4.77 -14.50 3.95
N PHE A 75 -5.06 -14.35 2.67
CA PHE A 75 -6.04 -15.14 1.93
C PHE A 75 -5.31 -16.05 0.96
N ASP A 76 -5.47 -17.36 1.13
CA ASP A 76 -5.00 -18.35 0.16
C ASP A 76 -6.02 -18.43 -0.98
N VAL A 77 -5.59 -18.05 -2.19
CA VAL A 77 -6.47 -17.96 -3.36
C VAL A 77 -6.93 -19.34 -3.86
N GLU A 78 -6.09 -20.36 -3.73
CA GLU A 78 -6.40 -21.73 -4.16
C GLU A 78 -7.29 -22.42 -3.14
N ALA A 79 -6.91 -22.43 -1.87
CA ALA A 79 -7.69 -23.03 -0.79
C ALA A 79 -8.94 -22.22 -0.45
N LYS A 80 -8.97 -20.92 -0.79
CA LYS A 80 -10.01 -19.94 -0.44
C LYS A 80 -10.21 -19.81 1.06
N ILE A 81 -9.12 -19.72 1.80
CA ILE A 81 -9.13 -19.67 3.26
C ILE A 81 -8.43 -18.42 3.75
N TRP A 82 -9.07 -17.72 4.69
CA TRP A 82 -8.46 -16.65 5.46
C TRP A 82 -7.67 -17.23 6.64
N LYS A 83 -6.53 -16.62 6.91
CA LYS A 83 -5.70 -16.85 8.07
C LYS A 83 -5.34 -15.52 8.71
N GLU A 84 -5.66 -15.35 10.00
CA GLU A 84 -5.15 -14.25 10.77
C GLU A 84 -3.66 -14.48 11.07
N LEU A 85 -2.86 -13.44 10.85
CA LEU A 85 -1.44 -13.41 11.13
C LEU A 85 -1.17 -12.50 12.34
N PRO A 86 0.01 -12.55 12.96
CA PRO A 86 0.35 -11.66 14.05
C PRO A 86 0.08 -10.20 13.71
N SER A 87 -0.58 -9.49 14.64
CA SER A 87 -0.85 -8.06 14.49
C SER A 87 0.44 -7.27 14.41
N ALA A 88 0.44 -6.23 13.58
CA ALA A 88 1.59 -5.37 13.38
C ALA A 88 1.97 -4.56 14.64
N PRO A 89 3.26 -4.21 14.82
CA PRO A 89 3.70 -3.35 15.91
C PRO A 89 3.14 -1.92 15.79
N GLY A 90 3.22 -1.16 16.88
CA GLY A 90 2.80 0.25 16.94
C GLY A 90 1.29 0.47 16.84
N PRO A 91 0.85 1.70 16.53
CA PRO A 91 -0.56 2.06 16.55
C PRO A 91 -1.35 1.43 15.41
N ALA A 92 -2.66 1.23 15.67
CA ALA A 92 -3.64 0.93 14.65
C ALA A 92 -3.81 2.13 13.71
N ARG A 93 -4.01 1.89 12.41
CA ARG A 93 -4.00 2.96 11.40
C ARG A 93 -4.82 2.63 10.16
N GLY A 94 -5.27 3.66 9.46
CA GLY A 94 -5.81 3.55 8.10
C GLY A 94 -4.91 4.26 7.11
N GLY A 95 -5.12 4.08 5.81
CA GLY A 95 -4.33 4.75 4.77
C GLY A 95 -2.83 4.44 4.79
N THR A 96 -2.43 3.32 5.41
CA THR A 96 -1.05 2.85 5.39
C THR A 96 -0.71 2.30 4.00
N SER A 97 0.55 2.29 3.65
CA SER A 97 1.02 1.70 2.40
C SER A 97 1.62 0.31 2.65
N LEU A 98 1.33 -0.62 1.77
CA LEU A 98 1.74 -2.01 1.89
C LEU A 98 2.32 -2.50 0.57
N CYS A 99 3.41 -3.26 0.63
CA CYS A 99 3.94 -3.98 -0.53
C CYS A 99 4.53 -5.32 -0.14
N PHE A 100 4.71 -6.20 -1.12
CA PHE A 100 5.38 -7.49 -0.94
C PHE A 100 6.70 -7.50 -1.72
N ALA A 101 7.78 -7.83 -1.05
CA ALA A 101 9.10 -7.93 -1.67
C ALA A 101 10.02 -8.83 -0.86
N GLY A 102 10.79 -9.68 -1.54
CA GLY A 102 11.79 -10.54 -0.90
C GLY A 102 11.23 -11.51 0.15
N GLY A 103 10.02 -12.03 -0.06
CA GLY A 103 9.36 -12.94 0.89
C GLY A 103 8.73 -12.25 2.10
N LYS A 104 8.64 -10.92 2.09
CA LYS A 104 8.17 -10.11 3.22
C LYS A 104 7.07 -9.15 2.80
N VAL A 105 6.14 -8.90 3.72
CA VAL A 105 5.16 -7.82 3.64
C VAL A 105 5.73 -6.60 4.34
N TRP A 106 5.94 -5.53 3.57
CA TRP A 106 6.49 -4.26 4.06
C TRP A 106 5.37 -3.24 4.26
N ARG A 107 5.47 -2.48 5.34
CA ARG A 107 4.49 -1.47 5.73
C ARG A 107 5.15 -0.13 6.00
N PHE A 108 4.54 0.95 5.48
CA PHE A 108 5.02 2.31 5.65
C PHE A 108 3.85 3.29 5.84
N GLY A 109 4.02 4.29 6.69
CA GLY A 109 3.08 5.38 6.86
C GLY A 109 1.71 4.99 7.46
N GLY A 110 0.70 5.79 7.16
CA GLY A 110 -0.68 5.67 7.60
C GLY A 110 -1.08 6.76 8.60
N PHE A 111 -2.36 6.77 8.99
CA PHE A 111 -2.96 7.76 9.89
C PHE A 111 -3.61 7.04 11.08
N ASP A 112 -3.24 7.40 12.31
CA ASP A 112 -3.72 6.74 13.53
C ASP A 112 -5.05 7.30 14.06
N GLY A 113 -5.51 8.41 13.50
CA GLY A 113 -6.71 9.12 13.91
C GLY A 113 -6.44 10.51 14.45
N GLU A 114 -5.18 10.77 14.77
CA GLU A 114 -4.71 12.05 15.27
C GLU A 114 -3.64 12.65 14.39
N LYS A 115 -2.74 11.81 13.88
CA LYS A 115 -1.59 12.23 13.05
C LYS A 115 -1.17 11.15 12.04
N GLU A 116 -0.44 11.60 11.03
CA GLU A 116 0.30 10.72 10.13
C GLU A 116 1.45 10.05 10.86
N ILE A 117 1.68 8.80 10.47
CA ILE A 117 2.74 7.95 11.01
C ILE A 117 3.97 8.02 10.09
N GLY A 118 5.13 8.11 10.71
CA GLY A 118 6.44 8.09 10.06
C GLY A 118 7.53 7.65 11.02
N GLY A 119 8.78 7.69 10.57
CA GLY A 119 9.95 7.37 11.40
C GLY A 119 10.32 5.89 11.48
N PHE A 120 9.57 5.01 10.85
CA PHE A 120 9.92 3.59 10.77
C PHE A 120 9.29 2.89 9.54
N VAL A 121 9.94 1.81 9.13
CA VAL A 121 9.41 0.83 8.17
C VAL A 121 9.32 -0.50 8.90
N ASP A 122 8.17 -1.13 8.84
CA ASP A 122 7.95 -2.46 9.42
C ASP A 122 7.95 -3.52 8.34
N CYS A 123 8.40 -4.72 8.66
CA CYS A 123 8.23 -5.86 7.78
C CYS A 123 7.82 -7.12 8.53
N PHE A 124 6.93 -7.87 7.90
CA PHE A 124 6.49 -9.19 8.32
C PHE A 124 7.14 -10.23 7.42
N ASP A 125 7.92 -11.12 7.99
CA ASP A 125 8.53 -12.24 7.26
C ASP A 125 7.51 -13.38 7.14
N VAL A 126 7.11 -13.68 5.91
CA VAL A 126 6.09 -14.70 5.65
C VAL A 126 6.60 -16.11 5.93
N GLY A 127 7.91 -16.34 5.80
CA GLY A 127 8.53 -17.63 6.05
C GLY A 127 8.59 -17.99 7.54
N SER A 128 8.95 -17.05 8.40
CA SER A 128 8.94 -17.25 9.86
C SER A 128 7.57 -17.03 10.49
N GLY A 129 6.70 -16.23 9.84
CA GLY A 129 5.40 -15.84 10.38
C GLY A 129 5.48 -14.79 11.48
N GLU A 130 6.52 -13.96 11.51
CA GLU A 130 6.78 -12.99 12.56
C GLU A 130 7.09 -11.59 11.99
N TRP A 131 6.77 -10.55 12.77
CA TRP A 131 7.26 -9.20 12.51
C TRP A 131 8.70 -9.07 12.94
N GLU A 132 9.55 -8.54 12.06
CA GLU A 132 10.92 -8.18 12.39
C GLU A 132 10.97 -6.88 13.19
N GLU A 133 12.14 -6.57 13.75
CA GLU A 133 12.40 -5.28 14.37
C GLU A 133 12.21 -4.15 13.35
N SER A 134 11.44 -3.13 13.72
CA SER A 134 11.18 -1.98 12.87
C SER A 134 12.47 -1.25 12.49
N VAL A 135 12.61 -0.87 11.24
CA VAL A 135 13.73 -0.03 10.79
C VAL A 135 13.41 1.41 11.07
N GLU A 136 14.03 1.97 12.10
CA GLU A 136 13.83 3.37 12.47
C GLU A 136 14.63 4.34 11.58
N PHE A 137 14.09 5.53 11.35
CA PHE A 137 14.74 6.61 10.62
C PHE A 137 14.21 7.98 11.06
N VAL A 138 14.91 9.06 10.71
CA VAL A 138 14.46 10.43 10.99
C VAL A 138 13.47 10.87 9.91
N ALA A 139 12.19 11.07 10.30
CA ALA A 139 11.10 11.42 9.38
C ALA A 139 10.97 12.95 9.21
N ASP A 140 12.03 13.61 8.79
CA ASP A 140 12.14 15.07 8.69
C ASP A 140 12.03 15.60 7.23
N GLY A 141 11.87 14.71 6.26
CA GLY A 141 11.88 15.06 4.83
C GLY A 141 13.27 15.40 4.28
N LYS A 142 14.35 15.12 5.04
CA LYS A 142 15.75 15.33 4.66
C LYS A 142 16.57 14.04 4.74
N GLU A 143 16.57 13.38 5.89
CA GLU A 143 17.25 12.10 6.10
C GLU A 143 16.35 10.91 5.74
N GLY A 144 15.02 11.10 5.84
CA GLY A 144 14.02 10.14 5.42
C GLY A 144 12.69 10.81 5.08
N PRO A 145 11.74 10.07 4.51
CA PRO A 145 10.44 10.63 4.15
C PRO A 145 9.70 11.12 5.40
N GLY A 146 9.07 12.30 5.32
CA GLY A 146 8.18 12.79 6.36
C GLY A 146 7.02 11.83 6.63
N ALA A 147 6.41 11.94 7.83
CA ALA A 147 5.21 11.19 8.17
C ALA A 147 4.10 11.45 7.13
N ARG A 148 3.40 10.40 6.71
CA ARG A 148 2.40 10.47 5.65
C ARG A 148 1.43 9.31 5.66
N SER A 149 0.27 9.53 5.08
CA SER A 149 -0.72 8.51 4.75
C SER A 149 -1.02 8.51 3.25
N VAL A 150 -1.76 7.53 2.78
CA VAL A 150 -2.28 7.36 1.41
C VAL A 150 -1.24 7.57 0.30
N ALA A 151 -0.01 7.19 0.59
CA ALA A 151 1.14 7.22 -0.30
C ALA A 151 1.23 5.94 -1.13
N GLY A 152 1.99 5.96 -2.23
CA GLY A 152 2.45 4.75 -2.88
C GLY A 152 3.67 4.17 -2.16
N PHE A 153 3.74 2.84 -2.03
CA PHE A 153 4.91 2.12 -1.54
C PHE A 153 5.09 0.88 -2.39
N VAL A 154 6.02 0.92 -3.32
CA VAL A 154 6.08 -0.02 -4.43
C VAL A 154 7.48 -0.62 -4.56
N PRO A 155 7.61 -1.96 -4.67
CA PRO A 155 8.90 -2.59 -4.93
C PRO A 155 9.31 -2.36 -6.39
N VAL A 156 10.52 -1.83 -6.58
CA VAL A 156 11.09 -1.57 -7.90
C VAL A 156 12.47 -2.22 -7.98
N VAL A 157 12.75 -2.93 -9.07
CA VAL A 157 14.08 -3.46 -9.36
C VAL A 157 14.81 -2.46 -10.24
N ILE A 158 15.84 -1.82 -9.71
CA ILE A 158 16.67 -0.82 -10.40
C ILE A 158 17.94 -1.44 -10.98
N GLY A 159 18.82 -0.62 -11.55
CA GLY A 159 20.06 -1.04 -12.19
C GLY A 159 20.86 -2.04 -11.36
N GLY A 160 21.42 -3.07 -12.04
CA GLY A 160 22.15 -4.15 -11.37
C GLY A 160 21.29 -5.19 -10.65
N GLY A 161 19.97 -5.17 -10.81
CA GLY A 161 19.05 -6.10 -10.14
C GLY A 161 18.77 -5.75 -8.67
N LYS A 162 19.10 -4.55 -8.24
CA LYS A 162 18.89 -4.08 -6.87
C LYS A 162 17.41 -3.80 -6.59
N LEU A 163 16.86 -4.43 -5.56
CA LEU A 163 15.51 -4.19 -5.09
C LEU A 163 15.48 -2.99 -4.14
N VAL A 164 14.62 -2.02 -4.44
CA VAL A 164 14.30 -0.90 -3.56
C VAL A 164 12.79 -0.80 -3.38
N LEU A 165 12.35 -0.25 -2.25
CA LEU A 165 10.94 0.08 -2.02
C LEU A 165 10.76 1.58 -2.20
N VAL A 166 9.98 1.98 -3.19
CA VAL A 166 9.79 3.39 -3.52
C VAL A 166 8.56 3.92 -2.80
N ALA A 167 8.76 4.87 -1.90
CA ALA A 167 7.70 5.68 -1.31
C ALA A 167 7.50 6.93 -2.16
N VAL A 168 6.28 7.12 -2.63
CA VAL A 168 5.96 8.22 -3.54
C VAL A 168 4.72 8.95 -3.04
N PHE A 169 4.81 10.29 -2.96
CA PHE A 169 3.72 11.20 -2.66
C PHE A 169 3.03 10.91 -1.32
N GLY A 170 1.73 11.15 -1.23
CA GLY A 170 0.92 10.92 -0.04
C GLY A 170 0.41 12.22 0.56
N GLU A 171 -0.25 12.10 1.69
CA GLU A 171 -0.84 13.19 2.46
C GLU A 171 -0.13 13.35 3.79
N ALA A 172 0.19 14.60 4.18
CA ALA A 172 0.59 14.99 5.51
C ALA A 172 -0.37 16.08 6.02
N ASP A 173 -0.33 16.37 7.32
CA ASP A 173 -1.15 17.41 7.93
C ASP A 173 -2.63 17.27 7.51
N PRO A 174 -3.37 16.31 8.07
CA PRO A 174 -4.70 15.94 7.61
C PRO A 174 -5.64 17.14 7.63
N SER A 175 -6.57 17.19 6.67
CA SER A 175 -7.54 18.27 6.55
C SER A 175 -8.36 18.45 7.85
N SER A 176 -8.57 19.70 8.25
CA SER A 176 -9.50 20.03 9.35
C SER A 176 -10.96 19.67 9.04
N LEU A 177 -11.28 19.43 7.76
CA LEU A 177 -12.58 18.95 7.29
C LEU A 177 -12.67 17.41 7.29
N GLY A 178 -11.65 16.72 7.78
CA GLY A 178 -11.57 15.26 7.74
C GLY A 178 -11.62 14.74 6.30
N HIS A 179 -12.49 13.77 6.04
CA HIS A 179 -12.61 13.15 4.71
C HIS A 179 -13.28 14.02 3.62
N GLU A 180 -13.78 15.18 3.97
CA GLU A 180 -14.38 16.11 3.00
C GLU A 180 -13.37 17.09 2.41
N GLY A 181 -12.13 17.09 2.91
CA GLY A 181 -11.07 17.97 2.46
C GLY A 181 -9.77 17.23 2.19
N ALA A 182 -8.92 17.83 1.36
CA ALA A 182 -7.55 17.41 1.19
C ALA A 182 -6.68 18.03 2.29
N GLY A 183 -5.76 17.23 2.86
CA GLY A 183 -4.67 17.75 3.67
C GLY A 183 -3.53 18.28 2.78
N LYS A 184 -2.36 18.44 3.35
CA LYS A 184 -1.17 18.82 2.58
C LYS A 184 -0.68 17.63 1.76
N MET A 185 -0.75 17.75 0.45
CA MET A 185 -0.24 16.72 -0.44
C MET A 185 1.28 16.83 -0.60
N LEU A 186 1.94 15.69 -0.62
CA LEU A 186 3.37 15.56 -0.80
C LEU A 186 3.69 15.23 -2.26
N GLY A 187 4.81 15.79 -2.75
CA GLY A 187 5.26 15.57 -4.12
C GLY A 187 6.68 14.98 -4.19
N ASP A 188 7.23 14.49 -3.07
CA ASP A 188 8.55 13.89 -2.99
C ASP A 188 8.54 12.40 -3.30
N VAL A 189 9.71 11.89 -3.69
CA VAL A 189 9.96 10.47 -4.00
C VAL A 189 11.17 10.00 -3.22
N TRP A 190 11.04 8.85 -2.58
CA TRP A 190 12.08 8.24 -1.76
C TRP A 190 12.26 6.77 -2.12
N ALA A 191 13.48 6.30 -2.12
CA ALA A 191 13.82 4.90 -2.30
C ALA A 191 14.40 4.34 -0.99
N PHE A 192 13.81 3.27 -0.48
CA PHE A 192 14.32 2.51 0.65
C PHE A 192 15.14 1.33 0.13
N ASP A 193 16.42 1.33 0.42
CA ASP A 193 17.30 0.20 0.17
C ASP A 193 17.05 -0.92 1.16
N VAL A 194 16.52 -2.04 0.70
CA VAL A 194 16.18 -3.19 1.55
C VAL A 194 17.40 -3.82 2.20
N GLY A 195 18.55 -3.85 1.49
CA GLY A 195 19.79 -4.42 1.99
C GLY A 195 20.49 -3.55 3.02
N GLU A 196 20.62 -2.26 2.74
CA GLU A 196 21.28 -1.28 3.61
C GLU A 196 20.35 -0.74 4.71
N LYS A 197 19.04 -0.98 4.59
CA LYS A 197 17.99 -0.44 5.49
C LYS A 197 18.05 1.09 5.60
N LYS A 198 18.24 1.79 4.48
CA LYS A 198 18.39 3.25 4.41
C LYS A 198 17.51 3.87 3.37
N TRP A 199 17.03 5.07 3.68
CA TRP A 199 16.33 5.92 2.75
C TRP A 199 17.29 6.76 1.90
N MET A 200 16.93 6.96 0.66
CA MET A 200 17.57 7.88 -0.27
C MET A 200 16.48 8.71 -0.92
N ARG A 201 16.64 10.03 -0.93
CA ARG A 201 15.78 10.90 -1.70
C ARG A 201 16.12 10.72 -3.18
N VAL A 202 15.09 10.55 -3.99
CA VAL A 202 15.27 10.50 -5.45
C VAL A 202 15.34 11.94 -5.95
N ASP A 203 16.55 12.37 -6.31
CA ASP A 203 16.77 13.69 -6.87
C ASP A 203 16.13 13.80 -8.24
N GLU A 204 15.49 14.92 -8.46
CA GLU A 204 14.83 15.27 -9.71
C GLU A 204 15.85 15.70 -10.74
N SER A 205 16.62 14.78 -11.29
CA SER A 205 17.37 15.08 -12.49
C SER A 205 16.40 15.20 -13.65
N SER A 206 15.90 16.40 -13.89
CA SER A 206 15.09 16.75 -15.05
C SER A 206 15.91 16.69 -16.33
N GLN A 207 16.40 15.53 -16.68
CA GLN A 207 16.97 15.27 -18.00
C GLN A 207 15.84 14.85 -18.95
N GLY A 208 15.13 15.86 -19.48
CA GLY A 208 14.32 15.67 -20.67
C GLY A 208 12.86 15.25 -20.51
N GLY A 209 12.29 15.30 -19.33
CA GLY A 209 10.88 14.96 -19.13
C GLY A 209 9.93 16.16 -19.28
N SER A 210 8.73 15.93 -19.77
CA SER A 210 7.69 16.92 -20.04
C SER A 210 6.95 17.41 -18.78
N GLY A 211 7.65 17.61 -17.68
CA GLY A 211 7.04 18.11 -16.44
C GLY A 211 7.17 17.11 -15.26
N ARG A 212 6.49 17.45 -14.19
CA ARG A 212 6.48 16.71 -12.91
C ARG A 212 5.06 16.43 -12.50
N PRO A 213 4.76 15.22 -11.94
CA PRO A 213 3.46 14.98 -11.33
C PRO A 213 3.16 16.01 -10.22
N ALA A 214 1.95 16.53 -10.18
CA ALA A 214 1.50 17.33 -9.04
C ALA A 214 1.53 16.50 -7.75
N ALA A 215 1.74 17.16 -6.61
CA ALA A 215 1.61 16.57 -5.30
C ALA A 215 0.22 15.93 -5.14
N ARG A 216 0.15 14.71 -4.61
CA ARG A 216 -1.08 13.92 -4.55
C ARG A 216 -1.09 12.85 -3.49
N GLY A 217 -2.28 12.51 -3.02
CA GLY A 217 -2.56 11.31 -2.27
C GLY A 217 -3.66 10.48 -2.94
N TRP A 218 -4.01 9.31 -2.41
CA TRP A 218 -5.18 8.52 -2.84
C TRP A 218 -5.15 8.06 -4.31
N PHE A 219 -3.99 7.75 -4.82
CA PHE A 219 -3.73 7.36 -6.22
C PHE A 219 -3.41 5.88 -6.35
N GLY A 220 -3.46 5.36 -7.58
CA GLY A 220 -2.92 4.05 -7.92
C GLY A 220 -1.44 4.11 -8.25
N ALA A 221 -0.65 3.17 -7.72
CA ALA A 221 0.77 3.03 -8.07
C ALA A 221 1.16 1.57 -8.24
N ALA A 222 1.98 1.28 -9.25
CA ALA A 222 2.48 -0.07 -9.51
C ALA A 222 3.80 -0.03 -10.27
N ALA A 223 4.66 -1.03 -10.04
CA ALA A 223 5.84 -1.24 -10.88
C ALA A 223 5.44 -1.66 -12.30
N VAL A 224 6.09 -1.08 -13.30
CA VAL A 224 5.84 -1.37 -14.73
C VAL A 224 7.15 -1.70 -15.43
N GLY A 225 7.59 -2.93 -15.27
CA GLY A 225 8.88 -3.39 -15.76
C GLY A 225 10.04 -2.97 -14.84
N GLN A 226 11.26 -3.09 -15.37
CA GLN A 226 12.47 -2.79 -14.61
C GLN A 226 12.69 -1.27 -14.51
N GLY A 227 13.00 -0.78 -13.29
CA GLY A 227 13.34 0.62 -13.03
C GLY A 227 12.20 1.60 -13.26
N ARG A 228 10.93 1.16 -13.37
CA ARG A 228 9.81 2.06 -13.65
C ARG A 228 8.63 1.84 -12.72
N LEU A 229 7.98 2.93 -12.36
CA LEU A 229 6.79 2.99 -11.53
C LEU A 229 5.73 3.85 -12.22
N ALA A 230 4.53 3.30 -12.42
CA ALA A 230 3.39 4.07 -12.90
C ALA A 230 2.59 4.64 -11.72
N VAL A 231 2.09 5.87 -11.90
CA VAL A 231 1.17 6.55 -10.99
C VAL A 231 -0.03 7.00 -11.79
N VAL A 232 -1.25 6.75 -11.28
CA VAL A 232 -2.51 7.07 -11.98
C VAL A 232 -3.47 7.78 -11.05
N GLY A 233 -3.94 8.94 -11.47
CA GLY A 233 -4.99 9.70 -10.78
C GLY A 233 -4.55 10.21 -9.41
N GLY A 234 -5.50 10.27 -8.48
CA GLY A 234 -5.31 10.72 -7.10
C GLY A 234 -6.11 11.95 -6.75
N LEU A 235 -5.82 12.49 -5.57
CA LEU A 235 -6.39 13.73 -5.02
C LEU A 235 -5.28 14.77 -4.91
N GLY A 236 -5.49 15.95 -5.47
CA GLY A 236 -4.60 17.11 -5.36
C GLY A 236 -4.89 17.98 -4.14
N GLU A 237 -4.06 19.02 -3.92
CA GLU A 237 -4.19 19.94 -2.77
C GLU A 237 -5.50 20.74 -2.79
N ASP A 238 -6.03 21.05 -3.96
CA ASP A 238 -7.29 21.78 -4.12
C ASP A 238 -8.54 20.86 -3.99
N ASN A 239 -8.37 19.67 -3.44
CA ASN A 239 -9.41 18.64 -3.32
C ASN A 239 -10.00 18.21 -4.68
N GLU A 240 -9.25 18.37 -5.77
CA GLU A 240 -9.65 17.93 -7.09
C GLU A 240 -9.18 16.51 -7.39
N ARG A 241 -9.97 15.78 -8.17
CA ARG A 241 -9.58 14.45 -8.65
C ARG A 241 -8.73 14.58 -9.90
N LEU A 242 -7.50 14.07 -9.82
CA LEU A 242 -6.55 14.09 -10.92
C LEU A 242 -6.86 12.96 -11.91
N GLY A 243 -6.82 13.27 -13.21
CA GLY A 243 -7.12 12.32 -14.29
C GLY A 243 -5.90 11.93 -15.14
N ASP A 244 -4.70 12.24 -14.67
CA ASP A 244 -3.44 12.01 -15.38
C ASP A 244 -2.82 10.64 -15.03
N ALA A 245 -1.84 10.24 -15.84
CA ALA A 245 -0.99 9.09 -15.59
C ALA A 245 0.47 9.46 -15.86
N TRP A 246 1.37 8.96 -15.00
CA TRP A 246 2.80 9.24 -15.05
C TRP A 246 3.60 7.95 -14.96
N VAL A 247 4.77 7.95 -15.56
CA VAL A 247 5.79 6.91 -15.36
C VAL A 247 7.04 7.57 -14.81
N LEU A 248 7.47 7.13 -13.64
CA LEU A 248 8.73 7.52 -13.01
C LEU A 248 9.79 6.48 -13.38
N GLU A 249 10.98 6.93 -13.79
CA GLU A 249 12.12 6.07 -14.15
C GLU A 249 13.25 6.24 -13.12
N PHE A 250 13.89 5.12 -12.73
CA PHE A 250 14.92 5.03 -11.68
C PHE A 250 16.22 4.46 -12.20
#